data_c7a4318ccf8286ec9c0d2684d2f37720
#
_entry.id   c7a4318ccf8286ec9c0d2684d2f37720
#
_cell.length_a   1.000
_cell.length_b   1.000
_cell.length_c   1.000
_cell.angle_alpha   90.00
_cell.angle_beta   90.00
_cell.angle_gamma   90.00
#
_symmetry.space_group_name_H-M   'P 1'
#
loop_
_entity.id
_entity.type
_entity.pdbx_description
1 polymer ?
#
loop_
_entity_poly.entity_id
_entity_poly.type
_entity_poly.pdbx_seq_one_letter_code
_entity_poly.pdbx_strand_id
1 'polypeptide(L)'
;MRPDPAGPVGPPAAQPRVSPLSALYLSLGESPDATPEGTSPEAAPRGDRCRRYLWRWMRLTIVFETLYHALMQRFKRNQIEQAISRMFNRQAVEPSIELRTRLKRLLETDRALSSGGGDPDMAHFAFFSSDAPGSGVEVWFSAYEAFALLTAWRLLEHGWPQATAVSILRQVRPQLEREHARILKLDPEQIFDPKKIREKAKPGSLAVNTTDPVFLVIASMQGDPRDSASTTRSIKICRGEEELMPMLRREVGLSATTFELVAAAHVLQIRLGETAPSKRGRDTR
;
A
#
# COMPACT_ATOMS: atom_id res chain seq x y z
N MET A 1 -34.74 37.02 41.78
CA MET A 1 -33.71 36.99 40.69
C MET A 1 -32.71 35.89 41.07
N ARG A 2 -32.75 34.77 40.38
CA ARG A 2 -31.76 33.70 40.45
C ARG A 2 -30.86 33.78 39.23
N PRO A 3 -29.52 33.61 39.35
CA PRO A 3 -28.63 33.58 38.19
C PRO A 3 -28.73 32.24 37.47
N ASP A 4 -28.73 32.31 36.14
CA ASP A 4 -28.76 31.14 35.21
C ASP A 4 -27.47 30.29 35.33
N PRO A 5 -27.59 28.97 35.27
CA PRO A 5 -26.42 28.09 35.24
C PRO A 5 -25.73 28.14 33.87
N ALA A 6 -24.41 28.32 33.89
CA ALA A 6 -23.54 28.29 32.73
C ALA A 6 -23.69 26.96 31.94
N GLY A 7 -23.94 27.06 30.65
CA GLY A 7 -24.06 25.91 29.73
C GLY A 7 -22.73 25.16 29.58
N PRO A 8 -22.79 23.86 29.15
CA PRO A 8 -21.62 23.02 29.03
C PRO A 8 -20.66 23.50 27.92
N VAL A 9 -19.40 23.64 28.28
CA VAL A 9 -18.31 23.93 27.35
C VAL A 9 -18.11 22.70 26.44
N GLY A 10 -18.31 22.90 25.15
CA GLY A 10 -18.08 21.87 24.14
C GLY A 10 -16.62 21.40 24.08
N PRO A 11 -16.35 20.15 23.66
CA PRO A 11 -14.99 19.61 23.58
C PRO A 11 -14.18 20.39 22.52
N PRO A 12 -12.86 20.54 22.74
CA PRO A 12 -11.98 21.25 21.82
C PRO A 12 -11.94 20.54 20.46
N ALA A 13 -11.98 21.34 19.38
CA ALA A 13 -11.90 20.87 18.01
C ALA A 13 -10.63 20.04 17.79
N ALA A 14 -10.80 18.82 17.31
CA ALA A 14 -9.70 17.92 16.98
C ALA A 14 -8.86 18.53 15.85
N GLN A 15 -7.57 18.73 16.12
CA GLN A 15 -6.60 19.16 15.11
C GLN A 15 -6.50 18.09 14.02
N PRO A 16 -6.42 18.47 12.72
CA PRO A 16 -6.23 17.51 11.65
C PRO A 16 -4.90 16.77 11.83
N ARG A 17 -4.97 15.46 12.02
CA ARG A 17 -3.79 14.59 12.05
C ARG A 17 -3.20 14.55 10.65
N VAL A 18 -2.08 15.20 10.43
CA VAL A 18 -1.29 15.08 9.20
C VAL A 18 -0.83 13.64 9.06
N SER A 19 -1.14 13.03 7.92
CA SER A 19 -0.77 11.63 7.63
C SER A 19 0.76 11.47 7.68
N PRO A 20 1.30 10.48 8.42
CA PRO A 20 2.75 10.26 8.52
C PRO A 20 3.43 9.94 7.18
N LEU A 21 2.68 9.58 6.14
CA LEU A 21 3.20 9.38 4.79
C LEU A 21 3.72 10.67 4.15
N SER A 22 3.12 11.84 4.44
CA SER A 22 3.61 13.13 3.93
C SER A 22 5.00 13.51 4.48
N ALA A 23 5.33 13.07 5.70
CA ALA A 23 6.64 13.30 6.30
C ALA A 23 7.76 12.41 5.71
N LEU A 24 7.39 11.26 5.14
CA LEU A 24 8.34 10.30 4.56
C LEU A 24 9.02 10.84 3.29
N TYR A 25 8.32 11.68 2.52
CA TYR A 25 8.82 12.19 1.24
C TYR A 25 9.69 13.46 1.37
N LEU A 26 9.52 14.23 2.44
CA LEU A 26 10.31 15.44 2.66
C LEU A 26 11.76 15.16 3.08
N SER A 27 12.07 13.98 3.59
CA SER A 27 13.43 13.63 4.06
C SER A 27 14.33 12.96 3.02
N LEU A 28 13.82 12.69 1.80
CA LEU A 28 14.62 12.12 0.70
C LEU A 28 15.15 13.18 -0.29
N GLY A 29 14.85 14.45 -0.05
CA GLY A 29 15.08 15.56 -1.00
C GLY A 29 16.27 16.48 -0.73
N GLU A 30 17.11 16.24 0.27
CA GLU A 30 18.33 17.04 0.46
C GLU A 30 19.53 16.40 -0.22
N SER A 31 19.76 16.80 -1.48
CA SER A 31 21.08 16.69 -2.14
C SER A 31 21.77 18.04 -2.05
N PRO A 32 23.01 18.11 -1.58
CA PRO A 32 23.75 19.36 -1.57
C PRO A 32 24.13 19.77 -2.99
N ASP A 33 23.76 20.98 -3.39
CA ASP A 33 24.28 21.68 -4.56
C ASP A 33 25.82 21.81 -4.47
N ALA A 34 26.51 21.14 -5.37
CA ALA A 34 27.89 21.42 -5.68
C ALA A 34 28.03 21.56 -7.20
N THR A 35 27.97 22.79 -7.67
CA THR A 35 28.38 23.18 -9.01
C THR A 35 29.90 23.31 -9.02
N PRO A 36 30.64 22.68 -9.94
CA PRO A 36 31.91 23.20 -10.42
C PRO A 36 31.76 23.68 -11.86
N GLU A 37 32.07 24.94 -12.06
CA GLU A 37 32.32 25.58 -13.34
C GLU A 37 33.49 24.95 -14.08
N GLY A 38 33.33 24.83 -15.39
CA GLY A 38 34.35 25.03 -16.41
C GLY A 38 35.48 24.00 -16.54
N THR A 39 35.34 23.07 -17.52
CA THR A 39 36.51 22.65 -18.32
C THR A 39 36.05 22.10 -19.68
N SER A 40 36.81 22.54 -20.71
CA SER A 40 36.71 22.24 -22.13
C SER A 40 36.61 20.73 -22.47
N PRO A 41 35.99 20.35 -23.60
CA PRO A 41 35.85 18.95 -23.98
C PRO A 41 37.13 18.44 -24.63
N GLU A 42 38.01 17.84 -23.86
CA GLU A 42 39.14 17.07 -24.35
C GLU A 42 38.68 15.62 -24.63
N ALA A 43 39.10 15.06 -25.76
CA ALA A 43 38.67 13.81 -26.33
C ALA A 43 38.80 12.63 -25.34
N ALA A 44 37.69 12.06 -24.90
CA ALA A 44 37.64 10.93 -23.99
C ALA A 44 38.21 9.64 -24.62
N PRO A 45 39.07 8.89 -23.93
CA PRO A 45 39.72 7.70 -24.46
C PRO A 45 38.66 6.57 -24.63
N ARG A 46 38.78 5.80 -25.71
CA ARG A 46 37.86 4.72 -26.15
C ARG A 46 37.60 3.62 -25.13
N GLY A 47 38.33 3.55 -24.00
CA GLY A 47 38.14 2.58 -22.91
C GLY A 47 36.92 2.81 -22.03
N ASP A 48 36.36 4.01 -21.96
CA ASP A 48 35.27 4.37 -21.04
C ASP A 48 33.89 3.91 -21.48
N ARG A 49 33.69 3.59 -22.76
CA ARG A 49 32.43 3.07 -23.28
C ARG A 49 32.18 1.63 -22.82
N CYS A 50 33.18 0.76 -22.84
CA CYS A 50 33.06 -0.62 -22.36
C CYS A 50 32.75 -0.70 -20.87
N ARG A 51 33.43 0.19 -20.08
CA ARG A 51 33.18 0.24 -18.62
C ARG A 51 31.77 0.67 -18.28
N ARG A 52 31.19 1.63 -18.99
CA ARG A 52 29.79 2.07 -18.80
C ARG A 52 28.78 0.99 -19.19
N TYR A 53 29.04 0.20 -20.24
CA TYR A 53 28.17 -0.94 -20.62
C TYR A 53 28.24 -2.05 -19.59
N LEU A 54 29.40 -2.41 -19.06
CA LEU A 54 29.54 -3.42 -18.00
C LEU A 54 28.81 -3.02 -16.72
N TRP A 55 28.92 -1.77 -16.28
CA TRP A 55 28.21 -1.25 -15.12
C TRP A 55 26.68 -1.25 -15.32
N ARG A 56 26.23 -0.96 -16.53
CA ARG A 56 24.81 -1.00 -16.86
C ARG A 56 24.26 -2.43 -16.88
N TRP A 57 25.03 -3.37 -17.41
CA TRP A 57 24.69 -4.80 -17.39
C TRP A 57 24.70 -5.39 -15.98
N MET A 58 25.72 -5.07 -15.19
CA MET A 58 25.81 -5.50 -13.79
C MET A 58 24.65 -4.95 -12.94
N ARG A 59 24.25 -3.69 -13.12
CA ARG A 59 23.07 -3.11 -12.48
C ARG A 59 21.77 -3.80 -12.92
N LEU A 60 21.62 -4.11 -14.20
CA LEU A 60 20.45 -4.84 -14.72
C LEU A 60 20.37 -6.26 -14.15
N THR A 61 21.49 -6.97 -14.05
CA THR A 61 21.52 -8.34 -13.48
C THR A 61 21.19 -8.31 -11.99
N ILE A 62 21.75 -7.38 -11.22
CA ILE A 62 21.44 -7.23 -9.78
C ILE A 62 19.97 -6.87 -9.57
N VAL A 63 19.41 -5.97 -10.37
CA VAL A 63 17.99 -5.60 -10.31
C VAL A 63 17.11 -6.80 -10.68
N PHE A 64 17.51 -7.59 -11.68
CA PHE A 64 16.74 -8.77 -12.11
C PHE A 64 16.80 -9.90 -11.06
N GLU A 65 17.96 -10.18 -10.47
CA GLU A 65 18.09 -11.14 -9.37
C GLU A 65 17.33 -10.67 -8.13
N THR A 66 17.42 -9.39 -7.80
CA THR A 66 16.67 -8.83 -6.65
C THR A 66 15.16 -8.92 -6.87
N LEU A 67 14.67 -8.66 -8.08
CA LEU A 67 13.25 -8.80 -8.44
C LEU A 67 12.80 -10.27 -8.46
N TYR A 68 13.64 -11.19 -9.00
CA TYR A 68 13.33 -12.61 -9.00
C TYR A 68 13.29 -13.19 -7.58
N HIS A 69 14.25 -12.84 -6.73
CA HIS A 69 14.25 -13.19 -5.32
C HIS A 69 13.04 -12.57 -4.58
N ALA A 70 12.69 -11.32 -4.86
CA ALA A 70 11.55 -10.66 -4.24
C ALA A 70 10.21 -11.33 -4.62
N LEU A 71 10.05 -11.81 -5.86
CA LEU A 71 8.86 -12.52 -6.32
C LEU A 71 8.71 -13.92 -5.73
N MET A 72 9.85 -14.58 -5.40
CA MET A 72 9.87 -15.91 -4.78
C MET A 72 10.00 -15.84 -3.25
N GLN A 73 10.23 -14.66 -2.70
CA GLN A 73 10.43 -14.48 -1.27
C GLN A 73 9.10 -14.66 -0.53
N ARG A 74 9.12 -15.51 0.49
CA ARG A 74 7.99 -15.74 1.38
C ARG A 74 8.27 -15.18 2.76
N PHE A 75 7.25 -14.62 3.37
CA PHE A 75 7.33 -13.90 4.63
C PHE A 75 6.50 -14.56 5.71
N LYS A 76 6.99 -14.57 6.93
CA LYS A 76 6.21 -14.99 8.10
C LYS A 76 5.30 -13.86 8.54
N ARG A 77 4.18 -14.20 9.20
CA ARG A 77 3.22 -13.20 9.69
C ARG A 77 3.89 -12.11 10.56
N ASN A 78 4.79 -12.48 11.45
CA ASN A 78 5.51 -11.53 12.30
C ASN A 78 6.39 -10.54 11.51
N GLN A 79 6.97 -10.95 10.38
CA GLN A 79 7.70 -10.04 9.49
C GLN A 79 6.75 -9.01 8.85
N ILE A 80 5.57 -9.47 8.40
CA ILE A 80 4.54 -8.59 7.82
C ILE A 80 4.04 -7.59 8.87
N GLU A 81 3.71 -8.06 10.08
CA GLU A 81 3.30 -7.21 11.20
C GLU A 81 4.34 -6.14 11.50
N GLN A 82 5.62 -6.51 11.54
CA GLN A 82 6.72 -5.58 11.78
C GLN A 82 6.93 -4.61 10.60
N ALA A 83 6.87 -5.10 9.36
CA ALA A 83 7.01 -4.28 8.17
C ALA A 83 5.90 -3.21 8.10
N ILE A 84 4.63 -3.61 8.30
CA ILE A 84 3.50 -2.69 8.35
C ILE A 84 3.67 -1.67 9.49
N SER A 85 4.06 -2.11 10.70
CA SER A 85 4.30 -1.21 11.81
C SER A 85 5.34 -0.14 11.48
N ARG A 86 6.46 -0.53 10.85
CA ARG A 86 7.54 0.38 10.45
C ARG A 86 7.18 1.31 9.29
N MET A 87 6.18 0.99 8.49
CA MET A 87 5.67 1.93 7.48
C MET A 87 5.05 3.17 8.10
N PHE A 88 4.39 3.03 9.25
CA PHE A 88 3.69 4.12 9.93
C PHE A 88 4.50 4.74 11.07
N ASN A 89 5.40 3.97 11.66
CA ASN A 89 6.34 4.43 12.67
C ASN A 89 7.70 3.78 12.44
N ARG A 90 8.63 4.52 11.82
CA ARG A 90 9.98 4.02 11.49
C ARG A 90 10.77 3.53 12.71
N GLN A 91 10.49 4.09 13.88
CA GLN A 91 11.17 3.76 15.14
C GLN A 91 10.49 2.62 15.90
N ALA A 92 9.39 2.05 15.37
CA ALA A 92 8.71 0.96 16.03
C ALA A 92 9.62 -0.26 16.15
N VAL A 93 10.00 -0.59 17.38
CA VAL A 93 10.75 -1.81 17.68
C VAL A 93 9.86 -3.04 17.52
N GLU A 94 8.61 -2.93 17.99
CA GLU A 94 7.61 -3.99 17.89
C GLU A 94 6.27 -3.48 17.34
N PRO A 95 5.50 -4.33 16.63
CA PRO A 95 4.14 -4.00 16.21
C PRO A 95 3.22 -3.87 17.42
N SER A 96 2.27 -2.93 17.36
CA SER A 96 1.26 -2.76 18.42
C SER A 96 0.39 -4.02 18.55
N ILE A 97 -0.12 -4.25 19.78
CA ILE A 97 -1.06 -5.36 20.04
C ILE A 97 -2.32 -5.23 19.18
N GLU A 98 -2.76 -4.00 18.95
CA GLU A 98 -3.92 -3.71 18.10
C GLU A 98 -3.69 -4.15 16.65
N LEU A 99 -2.57 -3.79 16.04
CA LEU A 99 -2.20 -4.20 14.68
C LEU A 99 -2.15 -5.74 14.58
N ARG A 100 -1.45 -6.40 15.50
CA ARG A 100 -1.35 -7.88 15.55
C ARG A 100 -2.74 -8.53 15.65
N THR A 101 -3.61 -7.97 16.51
CA THR A 101 -4.98 -8.50 16.71
C THR A 101 -5.83 -8.30 15.46
N ARG A 102 -5.80 -7.13 14.83
CA ARG A 102 -6.55 -6.82 13.62
C ARG A 102 -6.11 -7.70 12.44
N LEU A 103 -4.79 -7.86 12.21
CA LEU A 103 -4.29 -8.73 11.15
C LEU A 103 -4.66 -10.21 11.40
N LYS A 104 -4.59 -10.68 12.65
CA LYS A 104 -5.04 -12.02 13.02
C LYS A 104 -6.51 -12.23 12.68
N ARG A 105 -7.38 -11.29 13.06
CA ARG A 105 -8.82 -11.35 12.79
C ARG A 105 -9.15 -11.32 11.29
N LEU A 106 -8.42 -10.51 10.49
CA LEU A 106 -8.57 -10.49 9.04
C LEU A 106 -8.32 -11.88 8.42
N LEU A 107 -7.23 -12.55 8.84
CA LEU A 107 -6.91 -13.91 8.38
C LEU A 107 -7.97 -14.94 8.82
N GLU A 108 -8.49 -14.81 10.03
CA GLU A 108 -9.57 -15.67 10.55
C GLU A 108 -10.88 -15.45 9.78
N THR A 109 -11.23 -14.20 9.49
CA THR A 109 -12.42 -13.86 8.69
C THR A 109 -12.31 -14.38 7.27
N ASP A 110 -11.14 -14.27 6.65
CA ASP A 110 -10.90 -14.80 5.30
C ASP A 110 -11.11 -16.33 5.26
N ARG A 111 -10.66 -17.05 6.28
CA ARG A 111 -10.93 -18.49 6.41
C ARG A 111 -12.42 -18.80 6.59
N ALA A 112 -13.08 -18.07 7.49
CA ALA A 112 -14.50 -18.31 7.81
C ALA A 112 -15.42 -18.07 6.59
N LEU A 113 -15.17 -17.05 5.80
CA LEU A 113 -15.96 -16.73 4.60
C LEU A 113 -15.82 -17.79 3.48
N SER A 114 -14.76 -18.59 3.47
CA SER A 114 -14.57 -19.63 2.45
C SER A 114 -15.43 -20.84 2.62
N SER A 115 -15.99 -21.04 3.82
CA SER A 115 -16.77 -22.23 4.15
C SER A 115 -18.24 -22.11 3.73
N GLY A 116 -18.69 -21.00 3.13
CA GLY A 116 -20.13 -20.70 3.09
C GLY A 116 -20.77 -20.31 1.76
N GLY A 117 -20.11 -20.25 0.61
CA GLY A 117 -20.82 -19.71 -0.53
C GLY A 117 -20.29 -20.06 -1.91
N GLY A 118 -21.18 -20.50 -2.79
CA GLY A 118 -20.92 -20.80 -4.20
C GLY A 118 -20.84 -19.59 -5.13
N ASP A 119 -20.53 -18.40 -4.63
CA ASP A 119 -20.33 -17.22 -5.45
C ASP A 119 -18.93 -17.29 -6.12
N PRO A 120 -18.86 -17.34 -7.47
CA PRO A 120 -17.59 -17.43 -8.20
C PRO A 120 -16.66 -16.24 -7.92
N ASP A 121 -17.18 -15.06 -7.62
CA ASP A 121 -16.37 -13.88 -7.25
C ASP A 121 -15.72 -14.04 -5.87
N MET A 122 -16.21 -14.98 -5.05
CA MET A 122 -15.68 -15.30 -3.72
C MET A 122 -14.82 -16.57 -3.70
N ALA A 123 -14.52 -17.16 -4.87
CA ALA A 123 -13.78 -18.42 -4.98
C ALA A 123 -12.31 -18.31 -4.51
N HIS A 124 -11.76 -17.09 -4.43
CA HIS A 124 -10.38 -16.85 -4.02
C HIS A 124 -10.31 -16.33 -2.59
N PHE A 125 -9.35 -16.84 -1.82
CA PHE A 125 -8.99 -16.19 -0.56
C PHE A 125 -8.39 -14.81 -0.81
N ALA A 126 -8.61 -13.86 0.09
CA ALA A 126 -7.96 -12.56 0.00
C ALA A 126 -6.46 -12.64 0.30
N PHE A 127 -6.06 -13.47 1.28
CA PHE A 127 -4.72 -13.48 1.86
C PHE A 127 -3.96 -14.82 1.73
N PHE A 128 -4.50 -15.79 1.00
CA PHE A 128 -3.86 -17.09 0.81
C PHE A 128 -3.87 -17.48 -0.67
N SER A 129 -2.77 -18.06 -1.15
CA SER A 129 -2.65 -18.52 -2.55
C SER A 129 -3.30 -19.88 -2.79
N SER A 130 -3.51 -20.66 -1.74
CA SER A 130 -4.17 -21.97 -1.74
C SER A 130 -5.10 -22.03 -0.54
N ASP A 131 -5.70 -23.20 -0.32
CA ASP A 131 -6.50 -23.46 0.88
C ASP A 131 -5.81 -22.96 2.13
N ALA A 132 -6.56 -22.27 2.99
CA ALA A 132 -6.00 -21.71 4.21
C ALA A 132 -5.43 -22.85 5.07
N PRO A 133 -4.14 -22.80 5.41
CA PRO A 133 -3.52 -23.89 6.15
C PRO A 133 -4.21 -24.09 7.49
N GLY A 134 -4.37 -25.37 7.87
CA GLY A 134 -5.00 -25.78 9.12
C GLY A 134 -4.31 -25.20 10.36
N SER A 135 -4.97 -25.35 11.51
CA SER A 135 -4.41 -24.93 12.80
C SER A 135 -3.08 -25.66 13.08
N GLY A 136 -2.05 -24.91 13.46
CA GLY A 136 -0.71 -25.46 13.79
C GLY A 136 0.30 -25.48 12.66
N VAL A 137 -0.10 -25.23 11.41
CA VAL A 137 0.82 -25.12 10.28
C VAL A 137 1.40 -23.71 10.20
N GLU A 138 2.71 -23.61 9.99
CA GLU A 138 3.36 -22.31 9.77
C GLU A 138 2.94 -21.76 8.40
N VAL A 139 2.36 -20.57 8.41
CA VAL A 139 1.88 -19.90 7.19
C VAL A 139 2.96 -18.97 6.67
N TRP A 140 3.25 -19.11 5.38
CA TRP A 140 4.15 -18.26 4.64
C TRP A 140 3.37 -17.46 3.61
N PHE A 141 3.60 -16.17 3.55
CA PHE A 141 2.90 -15.22 2.68
C PHE A 141 3.82 -14.75 1.56
N SER A 142 3.28 -14.60 0.37
CA SER A 142 3.93 -13.93 -0.75
C SER A 142 3.98 -12.41 -0.52
N ALA A 143 4.75 -11.70 -1.33
CA ALA A 143 4.77 -10.23 -1.33
C ALA A 143 3.38 -9.64 -1.61
N TYR A 144 2.62 -10.26 -2.52
CA TYR A 144 1.24 -9.85 -2.78
C TYR A 144 0.33 -10.05 -1.57
N GLU A 145 0.39 -11.20 -0.90
CA GLU A 145 -0.44 -11.47 0.28
C GLU A 145 -0.13 -10.52 1.44
N ALA A 146 1.14 -10.15 1.62
CA ALA A 146 1.54 -9.11 2.55
C ALA A 146 0.96 -7.73 2.17
N PHE A 147 0.95 -7.42 0.88
CA PHE A 147 0.36 -6.18 0.35
C PHE A 147 -1.17 -6.16 0.48
N ALA A 148 -1.83 -7.29 0.26
CA ALA A 148 -3.26 -7.43 0.50
C ALA A 148 -3.62 -7.23 1.99
N LEU A 149 -2.82 -7.79 2.92
CA LEU A 149 -2.99 -7.56 4.36
C LEU A 149 -2.81 -6.09 4.75
N LEU A 150 -1.81 -5.39 4.18
CA LEU A 150 -1.65 -3.95 4.37
C LEU A 150 -2.87 -3.18 3.86
N THR A 151 -3.37 -3.53 2.67
CA THR A 151 -4.54 -2.88 2.08
C THR A 151 -5.80 -3.11 2.91
N ALA A 152 -6.02 -4.34 3.41
CA ALA A 152 -7.11 -4.66 4.33
C ALA A 152 -7.01 -3.85 5.63
N TRP A 153 -5.81 -3.77 6.21
CA TRP A 153 -5.62 -2.99 7.43
C TRP A 153 -5.92 -1.50 7.20
N ARG A 154 -5.51 -0.93 6.06
CA ARG A 154 -5.88 0.45 5.69
C ARG A 154 -7.40 0.62 5.55
N LEU A 155 -8.11 -0.36 4.99
CA LEU A 155 -9.58 -0.33 4.94
C LEU A 155 -10.18 -0.25 6.35
N LEU A 156 -9.69 -1.05 7.32
CA LEU A 156 -10.14 -0.98 8.71
C LEU A 156 -9.88 0.38 9.34
N GLU A 157 -8.71 1.00 9.08
CA GLU A 157 -8.38 2.34 9.57
C GLU A 157 -9.33 3.42 9.00
N HIS A 158 -9.88 3.20 7.82
CA HIS A 158 -10.90 4.05 7.21
C HIS A 158 -12.34 3.68 7.62
N GLY A 159 -12.51 2.83 8.63
CA GLY A 159 -13.81 2.49 9.21
C GLY A 159 -14.59 1.40 8.47
N TRP A 160 -13.98 0.72 7.48
CA TRP A 160 -14.65 -0.39 6.82
C TRP A 160 -14.81 -1.59 7.75
N PRO A 161 -16.01 -2.23 7.79
CA PRO A 161 -16.20 -3.48 8.53
C PRO A 161 -15.25 -4.57 8.04
N GLN A 162 -14.75 -5.39 8.95
CA GLN A 162 -13.75 -6.42 8.67
C GLN A 162 -14.19 -7.42 7.59
N ALA A 163 -15.42 -7.94 7.68
CA ALA A 163 -15.97 -8.85 6.68
C ALA A 163 -16.08 -8.19 5.30
N THR A 164 -16.46 -6.91 5.25
CA THR A 164 -16.53 -6.13 4.02
C THR A 164 -15.14 -5.91 3.42
N ALA A 165 -14.15 -5.58 4.23
CA ALA A 165 -12.76 -5.40 3.75
C ALA A 165 -12.22 -6.70 3.12
N VAL A 166 -12.49 -7.85 3.72
CA VAL A 166 -12.10 -9.16 3.17
C VAL A 166 -12.85 -9.44 1.86
N SER A 167 -14.17 -9.23 1.81
CA SER A 167 -14.97 -9.42 0.58
C SER A 167 -14.48 -8.54 -0.58
N ILE A 168 -14.19 -7.27 -0.31
CA ILE A 168 -13.61 -6.33 -1.29
C ILE A 168 -12.31 -6.92 -1.86
N LEU A 169 -11.39 -7.36 -1.01
CA LEU A 169 -10.10 -7.86 -1.46
C LEU A 169 -10.20 -9.19 -2.20
N ARG A 170 -11.15 -10.06 -1.86
CA ARG A 170 -11.44 -11.27 -2.63
C ARG A 170 -11.89 -10.93 -4.05
N GLN A 171 -12.86 -10.04 -4.17
CA GLN A 171 -13.43 -9.62 -5.46
C GLN A 171 -12.37 -9.01 -6.38
N VAL A 172 -11.49 -8.16 -5.84
CA VAL A 172 -10.46 -7.49 -6.66
C VAL A 172 -9.15 -8.27 -6.77
N ARG A 173 -9.00 -9.40 -6.06
CA ARG A 173 -7.73 -10.14 -6.00
C ARG A 173 -7.07 -10.36 -7.36
N PRO A 174 -7.76 -10.90 -8.39
CA PRO A 174 -7.10 -11.21 -9.66
C PRO A 174 -6.52 -9.96 -10.34
N GLN A 175 -7.19 -8.82 -10.19
CA GLN A 175 -6.74 -7.55 -10.74
C GLN A 175 -5.66 -6.92 -9.86
N LEU A 176 -5.83 -6.92 -8.54
CA LEU A 176 -4.90 -6.35 -7.58
C LEU A 176 -3.54 -7.06 -7.61
N GLU A 177 -3.53 -8.38 -7.74
CA GLU A 177 -2.31 -9.19 -7.83
C GLU A 177 -1.52 -8.88 -9.10
N ARG A 178 -2.20 -8.76 -10.25
CA ARG A 178 -1.58 -8.33 -11.51
C ARG A 178 -1.01 -6.92 -11.42
N GLU A 179 -1.75 -5.97 -10.83
CA GLU A 179 -1.28 -4.61 -10.67
C GLU A 179 -0.11 -4.52 -9.69
N HIS A 180 -0.15 -5.24 -8.58
CA HIS A 180 0.96 -5.32 -7.63
C HIS A 180 2.24 -5.85 -8.31
N ALA A 181 2.13 -6.93 -9.09
CA ALA A 181 3.27 -7.46 -9.84
C ALA A 181 3.79 -6.47 -10.91
N ARG A 182 2.90 -5.66 -11.53
CA ARG A 182 3.28 -4.59 -12.46
C ARG A 182 3.99 -3.46 -11.72
N ILE A 183 3.44 -3.00 -10.60
CA ILE A 183 3.99 -1.92 -9.79
C ILE A 183 5.42 -2.23 -9.34
N LEU A 184 5.68 -3.43 -8.84
CA LEU A 184 7.01 -3.82 -8.37
C LEU A 184 8.07 -3.91 -9.50
N LYS A 185 7.67 -3.93 -10.77
CA LYS A 185 8.57 -3.87 -11.92
C LYS A 185 8.95 -2.45 -12.33
N LEU A 186 8.22 -1.44 -11.83
CA LEU A 186 8.53 -0.04 -12.11
C LEU A 186 9.81 0.35 -11.37
N ASP A 187 10.65 1.12 -12.04
CA ASP A 187 11.88 1.65 -11.44
C ASP A 187 11.55 2.76 -10.43
N PRO A 188 11.81 2.55 -9.13
CA PRO A 188 11.50 3.54 -8.10
C PRO A 188 12.19 4.90 -8.33
N GLU A 189 13.43 4.91 -8.87
CA GLU A 189 14.16 6.16 -9.14
C GLU A 189 13.46 7.01 -10.20
N GLN A 190 12.70 6.38 -11.09
CA GLN A 190 11.96 7.09 -12.14
C GLN A 190 10.57 7.51 -11.72
N ILE A 191 9.85 6.61 -11.03
CA ILE A 191 8.45 6.88 -10.69
C ILE A 191 8.29 7.85 -9.52
N PHE A 192 9.30 7.95 -8.63
CA PHE A 192 9.30 8.86 -7.48
C PHE A 192 10.20 10.09 -7.69
N ASP A 193 10.71 10.33 -8.90
CA ASP A 193 11.50 11.52 -9.21
C ASP A 193 10.65 12.80 -9.11
N PRO A 194 10.95 13.72 -8.17
CA PRO A 194 10.14 14.91 -7.96
C PRO A 194 10.12 15.87 -9.17
N LYS A 195 11.16 15.82 -10.03
CA LYS A 195 11.19 16.62 -11.25
C LYS A 195 10.19 16.09 -12.27
N LYS A 196 10.21 14.78 -12.51
CA LYS A 196 9.29 14.12 -13.45
C LYS A 196 7.83 14.20 -12.97
N ILE A 197 7.59 14.09 -11.65
CA ILE A 197 6.26 14.26 -11.07
C ILE A 197 5.74 15.67 -11.36
N ARG A 198 6.58 16.71 -11.14
CA ARG A 198 6.19 18.11 -11.43
C ARG A 198 5.99 18.38 -12.91
N GLU A 199 6.82 17.81 -13.78
CA GLU A 199 6.66 17.93 -15.24
C GLU A 199 5.38 17.31 -15.76
N LYS A 200 4.93 16.18 -15.16
CA LYS A 200 3.67 15.52 -15.51
C LYS A 200 2.44 16.19 -14.88
N ALA A 201 2.61 16.94 -13.81
CA ALA A 201 1.51 17.60 -13.11
C ALA A 201 0.87 18.66 -14.02
N LYS A 202 -0.45 18.54 -14.27
CA LYS A 202 -1.23 19.53 -14.99
C LYS A 202 -1.93 20.45 -13.97
N PRO A 203 -2.20 21.72 -14.30
CA PRO A 203 -3.02 22.59 -13.44
C PRO A 203 -4.36 21.91 -13.12
N GLY A 204 -4.71 21.79 -11.84
CA GLY A 204 -5.94 21.15 -11.38
C GLY A 204 -5.90 19.62 -11.30
N SER A 205 -4.75 18.98 -11.60
CA SER A 205 -4.60 17.55 -11.38
C SER A 205 -4.44 17.19 -9.89
N LEU A 206 -4.72 15.93 -9.56
CA LEU A 206 -4.48 15.40 -8.23
C LEU A 206 -3.00 15.49 -7.85
N ALA A 207 -2.72 15.96 -6.64
CA ALA A 207 -1.38 15.89 -6.07
C ALA A 207 -1.05 14.43 -5.74
N VAL A 208 -0.21 13.81 -6.56
CA VAL A 208 0.27 12.43 -6.39
C VAL A 208 1.79 12.40 -6.24
N ASN A 209 2.29 11.41 -5.52
CA ASN A 209 3.71 11.26 -5.24
C ASN A 209 4.41 10.28 -6.21
N THR A 210 3.83 10.04 -7.37
CA THR A 210 4.36 9.11 -8.38
C THR A 210 3.97 9.55 -9.78
N THR A 211 4.81 9.21 -10.76
CA THR A 211 4.53 9.50 -12.17
C THR A 211 3.54 8.52 -12.81
N ASP A 212 3.24 7.39 -12.15
CA ASP A 212 2.34 6.33 -12.64
C ASP A 212 1.43 5.85 -11.50
N PRO A 213 0.50 6.70 -11.01
CA PRO A 213 -0.34 6.37 -9.87
C PRO A 213 -1.36 5.29 -10.22
N VAL A 214 -1.60 4.39 -9.26
CA VAL A 214 -2.63 3.35 -9.32
C VAL A 214 -3.47 3.46 -8.06
N PHE A 215 -4.78 3.43 -8.21
CA PHE A 215 -5.73 3.60 -7.12
C PHE A 215 -6.66 2.41 -7.00
N LEU A 216 -6.85 1.90 -5.79
CA LEU A 216 -8.02 1.11 -5.44
C LEU A 216 -9.14 2.09 -5.06
N VAL A 217 -10.25 2.03 -5.78
CA VAL A 217 -11.41 2.90 -5.59
C VAL A 217 -12.59 2.04 -5.14
N ILE A 218 -13.19 2.42 -4.03
CA ILE A 218 -14.41 1.81 -3.50
C ILE A 218 -15.46 2.92 -3.46
N ALA A 219 -16.35 2.91 -4.42
CA ALA A 219 -17.44 3.85 -4.52
C ALA A 219 -18.71 3.21 -3.94
N SER A 220 -19.38 3.93 -3.05
CA SER A 220 -20.64 3.52 -2.45
C SER A 220 -21.70 4.55 -2.80
N MET A 221 -22.80 4.10 -3.37
CA MET A 221 -23.96 4.94 -3.63
C MET A 221 -25.02 4.63 -2.58
N GLN A 222 -25.43 5.63 -1.85
CA GLN A 222 -26.49 5.51 -0.88
C GLN A 222 -27.81 5.46 -1.65
N GLY A 223 -28.49 4.32 -1.62
CA GLY A 223 -29.81 4.15 -2.17
C GLY A 223 -30.89 4.86 -1.35
N ASP A 224 -32.14 4.60 -1.66
CA ASP A 224 -33.30 5.16 -0.90
C ASP A 224 -33.12 4.85 0.59
N PRO A 225 -33.17 5.86 1.49
CA PRO A 225 -33.09 5.65 2.94
C PRO A 225 -34.14 4.68 3.50
N ARG A 226 -35.19 4.41 2.73
CA ARG A 226 -36.27 3.47 3.08
C ARG A 226 -35.93 2.02 2.77
N ASP A 227 -34.90 1.78 1.93
CA ASP A 227 -34.44 0.46 1.55
C ASP A 227 -33.02 0.23 2.09
N SER A 228 -32.93 -0.32 3.28
CA SER A 228 -31.65 -0.60 3.96
C SER A 228 -30.73 -1.59 3.22
N ALA A 229 -31.25 -2.26 2.18
CA ALA A 229 -30.50 -3.22 1.36
C ALA A 229 -29.87 -2.58 0.11
N SER A 230 -30.16 -1.31 -0.21
CA SER A 230 -29.86 -0.73 -1.53
C SER A 230 -28.51 0.02 -1.65
N THR A 231 -27.52 -0.27 -0.77
CA THR A 231 -26.19 0.31 -0.98
C THR A 231 -25.46 -0.43 -2.08
N THR A 232 -25.46 0.16 -3.28
CA THR A 232 -24.67 -0.35 -4.40
C THR A 232 -23.21 0.02 -4.21
N ARG A 233 -22.31 -0.95 -4.26
CA ARG A 233 -20.88 -0.74 -4.22
C ARG A 233 -20.25 -1.04 -5.57
N SER A 234 -19.38 -0.16 -6.02
CA SER A 234 -18.52 -0.39 -7.18
C SER A 234 -17.07 -0.36 -6.72
N ILE A 235 -16.33 -1.43 -7.04
CA ILE A 235 -14.93 -1.56 -6.66
C ILE A 235 -14.12 -1.66 -7.94
N LYS A 236 -13.10 -0.81 -8.08
CA LYS A 236 -12.27 -0.77 -9.29
C LYS A 236 -10.83 -0.40 -8.95
N ILE A 237 -9.90 -0.94 -9.73
CA ILE A 237 -8.52 -0.46 -9.76
C ILE A 237 -8.40 0.48 -10.96
N CYS A 238 -7.99 1.73 -10.69
CA CYS A 238 -7.85 2.80 -11.68
C CYS A 238 -6.37 3.15 -11.86
N ARG A 239 -5.92 3.22 -13.12
CA ARG A 239 -4.58 3.68 -13.48
C ARG A 239 -4.64 5.14 -13.88
N GLY A 240 -3.90 5.97 -13.13
CA GLY A 240 -3.91 7.40 -13.39
C GLY A 240 -5.19 8.12 -13.02
N GLU A 241 -5.15 9.42 -13.19
CA GLU A 241 -6.28 10.32 -12.92
C GLU A 241 -7.39 10.15 -13.95
N GLU A 242 -7.05 9.82 -15.18
CA GLU A 242 -7.99 9.67 -16.29
C GLU A 242 -9.03 8.57 -16.06
N GLU A 243 -8.63 7.47 -15.39
CA GLU A 243 -9.58 6.42 -15.00
C GLU A 243 -10.28 6.70 -13.67
N LEU A 244 -9.62 7.45 -12.76
CA LEU A 244 -10.15 7.78 -11.45
C LEU A 244 -11.26 8.82 -11.50
N MET A 245 -11.04 9.93 -12.20
CA MET A 245 -11.97 11.07 -12.19
C MET A 245 -13.37 10.76 -12.70
N PRO A 246 -13.57 9.96 -13.75
CA PRO A 246 -14.92 9.56 -14.19
C PRO A 246 -15.70 8.78 -13.13
N MET A 247 -15.02 8.03 -12.26
CA MET A 247 -15.67 7.30 -11.17
C MET A 247 -16.13 8.23 -10.04
N LEU A 248 -15.40 9.32 -9.80
CA LEU A 248 -15.68 10.26 -8.72
C LEU A 248 -16.72 11.32 -9.08
N ARG A 249 -16.95 11.58 -10.39
CA ARG A 249 -17.82 12.66 -10.87
C ARG A 249 -19.28 12.26 -11.12
N ARG A 250 -19.64 10.99 -10.96
CA ARG A 250 -20.84 10.46 -11.59
C ARG A 250 -22.16 10.85 -10.97
N GLU A 251 -22.28 11.04 -9.64
CA GLU A 251 -23.64 11.24 -9.07
C GLU A 251 -23.64 11.93 -7.70
N VAL A 252 -24.72 12.64 -7.41
CA VAL A 252 -25.00 13.22 -6.10
C VAL A 252 -25.28 12.09 -5.11
N GLY A 253 -24.61 12.10 -3.96
CA GLY A 253 -24.73 11.03 -2.94
C GLY A 253 -23.69 9.90 -3.08
N LEU A 254 -22.78 10.00 -4.05
CA LEU A 254 -21.66 9.09 -4.16
C LEU A 254 -20.62 9.40 -3.06
N SER A 255 -20.26 8.42 -2.25
CA SER A 255 -19.08 8.44 -1.39
C SER A 255 -18.03 7.49 -1.96
N ALA A 256 -16.75 7.91 -1.97
CA ALA A 256 -15.68 7.07 -2.47
C ALA A 256 -14.49 7.07 -1.52
N THR A 257 -13.96 5.88 -1.26
CA THR A 257 -12.68 5.68 -0.58
C THR A 257 -11.63 5.32 -1.63
N THR A 258 -10.53 6.05 -1.67
CA THR A 258 -9.45 5.83 -2.63
C THR A 258 -8.14 5.54 -1.90
N PHE A 259 -7.41 4.52 -2.35
CA PHE A 259 -6.08 4.17 -1.84
C PHE A 259 -5.07 4.21 -2.98
N GLU A 260 -4.05 5.03 -2.84
CA GLU A 260 -2.88 4.97 -3.71
C GLU A 260 -2.08 3.71 -3.38
N LEU A 261 -1.72 2.94 -4.41
CA LEU A 261 -1.15 1.60 -4.27
C LEU A 261 0.37 1.56 -4.54
N VAL A 262 0.89 2.46 -5.40
CA VAL A 262 2.28 2.38 -5.89
C VAL A 262 3.27 2.64 -4.77
N ALA A 263 3.10 3.76 -4.05
CA ALA A 263 3.97 4.09 -2.92
C ALA A 263 3.83 3.04 -1.80
N ALA A 264 2.59 2.58 -1.53
CA ALA A 264 2.34 1.57 -0.51
C ALA A 264 3.05 0.24 -0.83
N ALA A 265 3.02 -0.22 -2.08
CA ALA A 265 3.68 -1.46 -2.51
C ALA A 265 5.21 -1.37 -2.39
N HIS A 266 5.81 -0.31 -2.90
CA HIS A 266 7.27 -0.14 -2.84
C HIS A 266 7.78 0.02 -1.41
N VAL A 267 7.12 0.84 -0.58
CA VAL A 267 7.53 1.02 0.82
C VAL A 267 7.38 -0.29 1.59
N LEU A 268 6.28 -1.04 1.39
CA LEU A 268 6.12 -2.35 2.04
C LEU A 268 7.23 -3.31 1.62
N GLN A 269 7.55 -3.39 0.33
CA GLN A 269 8.61 -4.27 -0.18
C GLN A 269 9.97 -3.96 0.46
N ILE A 270 10.32 -2.68 0.59
CA ILE A 270 11.55 -2.25 1.28
C ILE A 270 11.51 -2.70 2.74
N ARG A 271 10.41 -2.46 3.47
CA ARG A 271 10.30 -2.83 4.89
C ARG A 271 10.31 -4.33 5.12
N LEU A 272 9.74 -5.12 4.22
CA LEU A 272 9.81 -6.58 4.26
C LEU A 272 11.26 -7.08 4.10
N GLY A 273 12.03 -6.48 3.18
CA GLY A 273 13.45 -6.80 2.98
C GLY A 273 14.34 -6.45 4.18
N GLU A 274 14.00 -5.39 4.93
CA GLU A 274 14.71 -4.97 6.14
C GLU A 274 14.36 -5.82 7.39
N THR A 275 13.31 -6.64 7.32
CA THR A 275 12.79 -7.35 8.49
C THR A 275 13.23 -8.81 8.49
N ALA A 276 14.14 -9.18 9.39
CA ALA A 276 14.54 -10.57 9.56
C ALA A 276 13.42 -11.43 10.17
N PRO A 277 13.27 -12.71 9.74
CA PRO A 277 12.33 -13.62 10.37
C PRO A 277 12.73 -13.86 11.83
N SER A 278 11.84 -13.52 12.78
CA SER A 278 12.13 -13.86 14.18
C SER A 278 12.07 -15.38 14.34
N LYS A 279 13.10 -15.94 14.98
CA LYS A 279 13.08 -17.33 15.42
C LYS A 279 12.05 -17.43 16.54
N ARG A 280 11.05 -18.30 16.40
CA ARG A 280 10.30 -18.78 17.57
C ARG A 280 11.26 -19.64 18.42
N GLY A 281 12.11 -18.99 19.23
CA GLY A 281 12.88 -19.63 20.27
C GLY A 281 12.08 -19.57 21.57
N ARG A 282 11.77 -20.70 22.19
CA ARG A 282 11.75 -20.75 23.63
C ARG A 282 13.15 -20.31 24.03
N ASP A 283 13.30 -19.12 24.61
CA ASP A 283 14.49 -18.82 25.39
C ASP A 283 14.53 -19.89 26.49
N THR A 284 15.36 -20.88 26.31
CA THR A 284 15.79 -21.76 27.39
C THR A 284 16.62 -20.88 28.32
N ARG A 285 15.95 -20.32 29.33
CA ARG A 285 16.60 -19.84 30.54
C ARG A 285 17.15 -21.06 31.32
#